data_7f8d1704cc0b35ad71ed79e6cbb59480
#
_entry.id   7f8d1704cc0b35ad71ed79e6cbb59480
#
_cell.length_a   1.000
_cell.length_b   1.000
_cell.length_c   1.000
_cell.angle_alpha   90.00
_cell.angle_beta   90.00
_cell.angle_gamma   90.00
#
_symmetry.space_group_name_H-M   'P 1'
#
loop_
_entity.id
_entity.type
_entity.pdbx_description
1 polymer ?
#
loop_
_entity_poly.entity_id
_entity_poly.type
_entity_poly.pdbx_seq_one_letter_code
_entity_poly.pdbx_strand_id
1 'polypeptide(L)'
;FKEGDRCQYYHQIAQGAVRWVNTNHDGEEYLQYLAESGESIGEFPLFDEGVYAASAIAVVPTTVWRLPKSRFLHLLREHPDIHFAFSALLVKRLRFKFFLMKEIASHEPRQIVLSLINYLKRTSQHICMECGQILLTRRQIAEMTGMRVETVIRAMRQLNDQGLIAILDRKAYCEGSKGCVPGTCKTHG
;
A
#
# COMPACT_ATOMS: atom_id res chain seq x y z
N PHE A 1 17.03 -0.60 -1.54
CA PHE A 1 17.49 0.72 -2.00
C PHE A 1 16.95 1.81 -1.07
N LYS A 2 17.64 2.96 -1.06
CA LYS A 2 17.27 4.14 -0.29
C LYS A 2 16.80 5.26 -1.21
N GLU A 3 16.02 6.17 -0.65
CA GLU A 3 15.68 7.45 -1.28
C GLU A 3 16.98 8.18 -1.68
N GLY A 4 17.02 8.74 -2.89
CA GLY A 4 18.20 9.41 -3.45
C GLY A 4 19.21 8.49 -4.14
N ASP A 5 19.13 7.17 -3.99
CA ASP A 5 20.00 6.23 -4.72
C ASP A 5 19.67 6.24 -6.23
N ARG A 6 20.67 5.98 -7.06
CA ARG A 6 20.50 5.77 -8.52
C ARG A 6 19.87 4.41 -8.81
N CYS A 7 18.91 4.38 -9.72
CA CYS A 7 18.27 3.14 -10.15
C CYS A 7 19.12 2.39 -11.18
N GLN A 8 19.49 1.17 -10.85
CA GLN A 8 20.20 0.25 -11.74
C GLN A 8 19.37 -0.96 -12.16
N TYR A 9 18.29 -1.25 -11.44
CA TYR A 9 17.50 -2.47 -11.61
C TYR A 9 16.01 -2.19 -11.49
N TYR A 10 15.24 -2.91 -12.28
CA TYR A 10 13.83 -3.19 -11.99
C TYR A 10 13.74 -4.22 -10.87
N HIS A 11 12.79 -4.05 -9.95
CA HIS A 11 12.57 -4.94 -8.83
C HIS A 11 11.13 -5.42 -8.79
N GLN A 12 10.93 -6.73 -8.56
CA GLN A 12 9.62 -7.33 -8.32
C GLN A 12 9.69 -8.24 -7.11
N ILE A 13 8.70 -8.13 -6.22
CA ILE A 13 8.63 -8.97 -5.02
C ILE A 13 8.19 -10.37 -5.44
N ALA A 14 9.05 -11.36 -5.23
CA ALA A 14 8.70 -12.77 -5.45
C ALA A 14 7.93 -13.34 -4.25
N GLN A 15 8.37 -12.98 -3.04
CA GLN A 15 7.74 -13.39 -1.78
C GLN A 15 8.00 -12.33 -0.70
N GLY A 16 7.03 -12.13 0.19
CA GLY A 16 7.13 -11.16 1.29
C GLY A 16 6.42 -9.85 1.02
N ALA A 17 6.83 -8.79 1.73
CA ALA A 17 6.25 -7.47 1.62
C ALA A 17 7.30 -6.38 1.87
N VAL A 18 7.15 -5.25 1.17
CA VAL A 18 8.05 -4.09 1.21
C VAL A 18 7.25 -2.82 1.45
N ARG A 19 7.64 -2.04 2.45
CA ARG A 19 7.16 -0.67 2.67
C ARG A 19 7.97 0.28 1.78
N TRP A 20 7.29 1.14 1.05
CA TRP A 20 7.89 2.22 0.29
C TRP A 20 7.65 3.52 1.06
N VAL A 21 8.71 4.10 1.63
CA VAL A 21 8.60 5.17 2.62
C VAL A 21 9.50 6.35 2.31
N ASN A 22 9.00 7.55 2.58
CA ASN A 22 9.82 8.75 2.75
C ASN A 22 9.99 9.05 4.24
N THR A 23 11.09 9.70 4.59
CA THR A 23 11.36 10.17 5.95
C THR A 23 11.51 11.70 5.91
N ASN A 24 10.78 12.41 6.77
CA ASN A 24 10.94 13.86 6.90
C ASN A 24 12.18 14.23 7.76
N HIS A 25 12.43 15.53 7.92
CA HIS A 25 13.57 16.02 8.71
C HIS A 25 13.47 15.66 10.20
N ASP A 26 12.28 15.40 10.71
CA ASP A 26 12.03 15.01 12.11
C ASP A 26 12.14 13.50 12.32
N GLY A 27 12.47 12.74 11.26
CA GLY A 27 12.59 11.28 11.31
C GLY A 27 11.25 10.53 11.24
N GLU A 28 10.14 11.22 10.97
CA GLU A 28 8.85 10.57 10.77
C GLU A 28 8.76 9.93 9.40
N GLU A 29 8.27 8.70 9.36
CA GLU A 29 8.09 7.94 8.13
C GLU A 29 6.67 8.09 7.55
N TYR A 30 6.62 8.34 6.25
CA TYR A 30 5.37 8.40 5.48
C TYR A 30 5.31 7.20 4.52
N LEU A 31 4.33 6.34 4.72
CA LEU A 31 4.13 5.16 3.87
C LEU A 31 3.50 5.57 2.54
N GLN A 32 4.31 5.56 1.49
CA GLN A 32 3.85 5.82 0.14
C GLN A 32 3.07 4.64 -0.43
N TYR A 33 3.57 3.44 -0.20
CA TYR A 33 2.96 2.21 -0.71
C TYR A 33 3.43 1.00 0.12
N LEU A 34 2.54 0.04 0.31
CA LEU A 34 2.87 -1.29 0.81
C LEU A 34 2.74 -2.26 -0.35
N ALA A 35 3.88 -2.75 -0.84
CA ALA A 35 3.96 -3.68 -1.95
C ALA A 35 4.06 -5.12 -1.43
N GLU A 36 3.34 -6.02 -2.07
CA GLU A 36 3.26 -7.44 -1.73
C GLU A 36 3.78 -8.33 -2.87
N SER A 37 3.77 -9.63 -2.67
CA SER A 37 4.21 -10.61 -3.67
C SER A 37 3.53 -10.38 -5.02
N GLY A 38 4.31 -10.40 -6.10
CA GLY A 38 3.89 -10.12 -7.47
C GLY A 38 3.98 -8.65 -7.88
N GLU A 39 4.13 -7.72 -6.94
CA GLU A 39 4.18 -6.29 -7.23
C GLU A 39 5.61 -5.80 -7.48
N SER A 40 5.74 -4.78 -8.32
CA SER A 40 7.00 -4.06 -8.57
C SER A 40 7.21 -2.93 -7.57
N ILE A 41 8.47 -2.52 -7.38
CA ILE A 41 8.86 -1.39 -6.52
C ILE A 41 9.97 -0.57 -7.16
N GLY A 42 9.96 0.75 -6.94
CA GLY A 42 11.01 1.67 -7.37
C GLY A 42 11.00 1.95 -8.87
N GLU A 43 9.84 2.12 -9.47
CA GLU A 43 9.69 2.19 -10.93
C GLU A 43 10.07 3.55 -11.53
N PHE A 44 9.88 4.66 -10.80
CA PHE A 44 9.99 6.00 -11.36
C PHE A 44 11.32 6.23 -12.10
N PRO A 45 12.49 5.97 -11.46
CA PRO A 45 13.77 6.25 -12.11
C PRO A 45 14.14 5.26 -13.23
N LEU A 46 13.29 4.28 -13.52
CA LEU A 46 13.42 3.48 -14.74
C LEU A 46 13.10 4.30 -16.00
N PHE A 47 12.22 5.32 -15.87
CA PHE A 47 11.67 6.07 -16.99
C PHE A 47 12.13 7.53 -17.05
N ASP A 48 12.39 8.18 -15.90
CA ASP A 48 12.69 9.60 -15.80
C ASP A 48 14.18 9.90 -15.54
N GLU A 49 15.04 8.84 -15.51
CA GLU A 49 16.47 8.94 -15.21
C GLU A 49 16.81 9.57 -13.85
N GLY A 50 15.80 9.75 -13.00
CA GLY A 50 15.94 10.30 -11.67
C GLY A 50 16.57 9.33 -10.67
N VAL A 51 16.39 9.65 -9.40
CA VAL A 51 16.77 8.82 -8.25
C VAL A 51 15.53 8.18 -7.63
N TYR A 52 15.70 7.20 -6.75
CA TYR A 52 14.57 6.65 -6.01
C TYR A 52 13.90 7.75 -5.18
N ALA A 53 12.60 7.94 -5.40
CA ALA A 53 11.80 8.95 -4.71
C ALA A 53 11.42 8.57 -3.27
N ALA A 54 11.69 7.32 -2.86
CA ALA A 54 11.42 6.81 -1.53
C ALA A 54 12.30 5.59 -1.25
N SER A 55 12.50 5.26 0.01
CA SER A 55 13.24 4.06 0.45
C SER A 55 12.34 2.83 0.42
N ALA A 56 12.90 1.68 0.07
CA ALA A 56 12.24 0.37 0.13
C ALA A 56 12.77 -0.45 1.30
N ILE A 57 11.88 -0.80 2.24
CA ILE A 57 12.20 -1.50 3.49
C ILE A 57 11.36 -2.77 3.56
N ALA A 58 12.01 -3.94 3.68
CA ALA A 58 11.32 -5.20 3.88
C ALA A 58 10.60 -5.23 5.24
N VAL A 59 9.34 -5.65 5.25
CA VAL A 59 8.50 -5.76 6.46
C VAL A 59 8.67 -7.13 7.12
N VAL A 60 8.91 -8.14 6.29
CA VAL A 60 9.14 -9.54 6.65
C VAL A 60 10.30 -10.06 5.81
N PRO A 61 10.85 -11.26 6.05
CA PRO A 61 11.80 -11.89 5.14
C PRO A 61 11.26 -11.87 3.71
N THR A 62 11.97 -11.21 2.79
CA THR A 62 11.47 -10.87 1.46
C THR A 62 12.47 -11.30 0.38
N THR A 63 11.98 -12.00 -0.62
CA THR A 63 12.71 -12.35 -1.83
C THR A 63 12.28 -11.45 -2.97
N VAL A 64 13.25 -10.88 -3.70
CA VAL A 64 13.00 -9.94 -4.80
C VAL A 64 13.70 -10.42 -6.07
N TRP A 65 12.93 -10.51 -7.17
CA TRP A 65 13.49 -10.60 -8.51
C TRP A 65 14.07 -9.26 -8.91
N ARG A 66 15.21 -9.29 -9.57
CA ARG A 66 15.93 -8.11 -9.99
C ARG A 66 16.38 -8.26 -11.45
N LEU A 67 16.02 -7.29 -12.30
CA LEU A 67 16.42 -7.24 -13.70
C LEU A 67 17.19 -5.94 -13.98
N PRO A 68 18.36 -5.95 -14.64
CA PRO A 68 19.06 -4.72 -15.01
C PRO A 68 18.15 -3.75 -15.77
N LYS A 69 18.21 -2.44 -15.44
CA LYS A 69 17.38 -1.38 -16.07
C LYS A 69 17.38 -1.46 -17.59
N SER A 70 18.54 -1.63 -18.20
CA SER A 70 18.67 -1.73 -19.65
C SER A 70 17.91 -2.93 -20.24
N ARG A 71 17.96 -4.08 -19.57
CA ARG A 71 17.24 -5.30 -19.97
C ARG A 71 15.73 -5.13 -19.80
N PHE A 72 15.29 -4.50 -18.71
CA PHE A 72 13.88 -4.22 -18.47
C PHE A 72 13.31 -3.27 -19.54
N LEU A 73 14.01 -2.17 -19.87
CA LEU A 73 13.59 -1.24 -20.91
C LEU A 73 13.61 -1.87 -22.32
N HIS A 74 14.55 -2.79 -22.57
CA HIS A 74 14.54 -3.57 -23.81
C HIS A 74 13.32 -4.49 -23.87
N LEU A 75 13.01 -5.22 -22.80
CA LEU A 75 11.81 -6.06 -22.69
C LEU A 75 10.52 -5.27 -23.01
N LEU A 76 10.38 -4.06 -22.46
CA LEU A 76 9.20 -3.23 -22.73
C LEU A 76 9.08 -2.78 -24.19
N ARG A 77 10.20 -2.63 -24.90
CA ARG A 77 10.20 -2.27 -26.34
C ARG A 77 9.82 -3.45 -27.21
N GLU A 78 10.30 -4.64 -26.89
CA GLU A 78 10.03 -5.87 -27.63
C GLU A 78 8.62 -6.43 -27.36
N HIS A 79 8.02 -6.09 -26.20
CA HIS A 79 6.73 -6.59 -25.74
C HIS A 79 5.77 -5.44 -25.38
N PRO A 80 5.07 -4.84 -26.37
CA PRO A 80 4.14 -3.73 -26.13
C PRO A 80 2.99 -4.08 -25.17
N ASP A 81 2.53 -5.32 -25.15
CA ASP A 81 1.53 -5.85 -24.22
C ASP A 81 1.99 -5.73 -22.76
N ILE A 82 3.24 -6.10 -22.47
CA ILE A 82 3.86 -5.93 -21.14
C ILE A 82 3.99 -4.44 -20.82
N HIS A 83 4.40 -3.63 -21.79
CA HIS A 83 4.50 -2.19 -21.60
C HIS A 83 3.14 -1.57 -21.22
N PHE A 84 2.06 -1.91 -21.96
CA PHE A 84 0.71 -1.43 -21.64
C PHE A 84 0.24 -1.91 -20.27
N ALA A 85 0.47 -3.17 -19.91
CA ALA A 85 0.12 -3.71 -18.59
C ALA A 85 0.87 -2.97 -17.47
N PHE A 86 2.15 -2.69 -17.67
CA PHE A 86 2.97 -1.94 -16.71
C PHE A 86 2.50 -0.48 -16.59
N SER A 87 2.18 0.18 -17.71
CA SER A 87 1.61 1.53 -17.73
C SER A 87 0.28 1.58 -16.98
N ALA A 88 -0.60 0.60 -17.17
CA ALA A 88 -1.86 0.49 -16.45
C ALA A 88 -1.65 0.34 -14.93
N LEU A 89 -0.62 -0.40 -14.51
CA LEU A 89 -0.23 -0.50 -13.10
C LEU A 89 0.18 0.87 -12.53
N LEU A 90 1.01 1.62 -13.24
CA LEU A 90 1.42 2.97 -12.80
C LEU A 90 0.24 3.92 -12.70
N VAL A 91 -0.67 3.90 -13.68
CA VAL A 91 -1.91 4.69 -13.66
C VAL A 91 -2.79 4.32 -12.47
N LYS A 92 -2.91 3.03 -12.12
CA LYS A 92 -3.66 2.57 -10.94
C LYS A 92 -3.06 3.17 -9.64
N ARG A 93 -1.74 3.15 -9.50
CA ARG A 93 -1.03 3.74 -8.37
C ARG A 93 -1.21 5.25 -8.30
N LEU A 94 -1.12 5.93 -9.43
CA LEU A 94 -1.34 7.37 -9.52
C LEU A 94 -2.78 7.74 -9.12
N ARG A 95 -3.78 7.02 -9.61
CA ARG A 95 -5.19 7.21 -9.22
C ARG A 95 -5.41 7.06 -7.71
N PHE A 96 -4.75 6.09 -7.07
CA PHE A 96 -4.78 5.95 -5.63
C PHE A 96 -4.21 7.18 -4.92
N LYS A 97 -3.09 7.74 -5.40
CA LYS A 97 -2.51 8.95 -4.85
C LYS A 97 -3.44 10.16 -4.97
N PHE A 98 -4.04 10.37 -6.14
CA PHE A 98 -5.02 11.45 -6.33
C PHE A 98 -6.23 11.29 -5.43
N PHE A 99 -6.75 10.07 -5.31
CA PHE A 99 -7.83 9.78 -4.37
C PHE A 99 -7.44 10.18 -2.94
N LEU A 100 -6.30 9.69 -2.45
CA LEU A 100 -5.86 9.94 -1.08
C LEU A 100 -5.60 11.42 -0.81
N MET A 101 -4.96 12.14 -1.73
CA MET A 101 -4.73 13.59 -1.63
C MET A 101 -6.06 14.36 -1.51
N LYS A 102 -7.06 14.01 -2.33
CA LYS A 102 -8.40 14.61 -2.27
C LYS A 102 -9.05 14.39 -0.90
N GLU A 103 -9.02 13.15 -0.39
CA GLU A 103 -9.62 12.83 0.91
C GLU A 103 -8.95 13.60 2.05
N ILE A 104 -7.61 13.64 2.07
CA ILE A 104 -6.83 14.37 3.09
C ILE A 104 -7.12 15.88 3.05
N ALA A 105 -7.24 16.46 1.86
CA ALA A 105 -7.47 17.90 1.70
C ALA A 105 -8.91 18.34 2.05
N SER A 106 -9.89 17.43 2.01
CA SER A 106 -11.31 17.80 2.02
C SER A 106 -12.10 17.28 3.20
N HIS A 107 -11.53 16.38 4.04
CA HIS A 107 -12.31 15.66 5.04
C HIS A 107 -11.67 15.61 6.42
N GLU A 108 -12.53 15.36 7.43
CA GLU A 108 -12.09 15.07 8.79
C GLU A 108 -11.46 13.66 8.91
N PRO A 109 -10.62 13.40 9.92
CA PRO A 109 -9.90 12.14 10.09
C PRO A 109 -10.78 10.88 9.99
N ARG A 110 -11.98 10.89 10.58
CA ARG A 110 -12.92 9.78 10.51
C ARG A 110 -13.36 9.49 9.07
N GLN A 111 -13.66 10.52 8.30
CA GLN A 111 -14.07 10.37 6.91
C GLN A 111 -12.93 9.90 6.02
N ILE A 112 -11.70 10.40 6.25
CA ILE A 112 -10.50 9.94 5.54
C ILE A 112 -10.30 8.44 5.74
N VAL A 113 -10.38 7.97 7.00
CA VAL A 113 -10.21 6.54 7.32
C VAL A 113 -11.31 5.70 6.68
N LEU A 114 -12.57 6.14 6.74
CA LEU A 114 -13.69 5.42 6.12
C LEU A 114 -13.54 5.35 4.60
N SER A 115 -13.22 6.46 3.95
CA SER A 115 -12.98 6.52 2.50
C SER A 115 -11.84 5.61 2.07
N LEU A 116 -10.73 5.59 2.83
CA LEU A 116 -9.61 4.68 2.58
C LEU A 116 -10.05 3.21 2.68
N ILE A 117 -10.75 2.83 3.75
CA ILE A 117 -11.26 1.46 3.94
C ILE A 117 -12.19 1.06 2.77
N ASN A 118 -13.12 1.93 2.37
CA ASN A 118 -14.01 1.69 1.25
C ASN A 118 -13.26 1.56 -0.08
N TYR A 119 -12.22 2.35 -0.29
CA TYR A 119 -11.35 2.22 -1.45
C TYR A 119 -10.66 0.85 -1.47
N LEU A 120 -10.03 0.45 -0.37
CA LEU A 120 -9.34 -0.84 -0.22
C LEU A 120 -10.30 -2.01 -0.43
N LYS A 121 -11.51 -1.95 0.14
CA LYS A 121 -12.58 -2.96 -0.07
C LYS A 121 -12.94 -3.08 -1.55
N ARG A 122 -13.17 -1.96 -2.24
CA ARG A 122 -13.53 -1.95 -3.67
C ARG A 122 -12.44 -2.46 -4.59
N THR A 123 -11.18 -2.23 -4.24
CA THR A 123 -10.01 -2.65 -5.03
C THR A 123 -9.45 -4.00 -4.60
N SER A 124 -10.02 -4.63 -3.57
CA SER A 124 -9.54 -5.88 -2.97
C SER A 124 -8.07 -5.82 -2.55
N GLN A 125 -7.60 -4.65 -2.13
CA GLN A 125 -6.24 -4.43 -1.66
C GLN A 125 -6.22 -4.36 -0.14
N HIS A 126 -5.31 -5.09 0.51
CA HIS A 126 -5.16 -5.11 1.97
C HIS A 126 -6.47 -5.38 2.75
N ILE A 127 -7.41 -6.08 2.12
CA ILE A 127 -8.64 -6.60 2.72
C ILE A 127 -8.69 -8.10 2.46
N CYS A 128 -8.90 -8.89 3.50
CA CYS A 128 -9.17 -10.32 3.34
C CYS A 128 -10.52 -10.52 2.66
N MET A 129 -10.54 -11.15 1.50
CA MET A 129 -11.76 -11.37 0.72
C MET A 129 -12.72 -12.37 1.37
N GLU A 130 -12.21 -13.26 2.23
CA GLU A 130 -13.03 -14.27 2.92
C GLU A 130 -13.77 -13.68 4.14
N CYS A 131 -13.04 -12.92 4.97
CA CYS A 131 -13.58 -12.42 6.25
C CYS A 131 -13.73 -10.91 6.32
N GLY A 132 -13.29 -10.16 5.31
CA GLY A 132 -13.34 -8.70 5.32
C GLY A 132 -12.37 -8.04 6.31
N GLN A 133 -11.40 -8.78 6.86
CA GLN A 133 -10.40 -8.21 7.76
C GLN A 133 -9.57 -7.16 7.03
N ILE A 134 -9.41 -6.00 7.66
CA ILE A 134 -8.49 -4.94 7.20
C ILE A 134 -7.08 -5.35 7.61
N LEU A 135 -6.21 -5.59 6.62
CA LEU A 135 -4.86 -6.11 6.83
C LEU A 135 -3.85 -5.01 7.19
N LEU A 136 -4.21 -3.74 6.95
CA LEU A 136 -3.39 -2.61 7.38
C LEU A 136 -3.46 -2.40 8.89
N THR A 137 -2.32 -2.20 9.51
CA THR A 137 -2.22 -1.76 10.91
C THR A 137 -2.65 -0.29 11.04
N ARG A 138 -3.04 0.13 12.26
CA ARG A 138 -3.37 1.55 12.56
C ARG A 138 -2.18 2.47 12.25
N ARG A 139 -0.97 1.99 12.49
CA ARG A 139 0.27 2.71 12.16
C ARG A 139 0.42 2.89 10.64
N GLN A 140 0.21 1.85 9.84
CA GLN A 140 0.26 1.95 8.39
C GLN A 140 -0.80 2.90 7.83
N ILE A 141 -2.04 2.87 8.36
CA ILE A 141 -3.08 3.84 8.00
C ILE A 141 -2.64 5.26 8.35
N ALA A 142 -2.06 5.47 9.53
CA ALA A 142 -1.56 6.78 9.98
C ALA A 142 -0.45 7.30 9.04
N GLU A 143 0.54 6.45 8.73
CA GLU A 143 1.65 6.77 7.82
C GLU A 143 1.16 7.07 6.38
N MET A 144 0.14 6.34 5.88
CA MET A 144 -0.45 6.59 4.54
C MET A 144 -1.23 7.91 4.47
N THR A 145 -1.84 8.32 5.57
CA THR A 145 -2.73 9.48 5.62
C THR A 145 -2.06 10.72 6.21
N GLY A 146 -0.81 10.61 6.70
CA GLY A 146 -0.10 11.69 7.38
C GLY A 146 -0.70 12.05 8.74
N MET A 147 -1.52 11.18 9.32
CA MET A 147 -2.16 11.41 10.63
C MET A 147 -1.33 10.77 11.75
N ARG A 148 -1.52 11.24 12.99
CA ARG A 148 -0.99 10.56 14.18
C ARG A 148 -1.76 9.26 14.42
N VAL A 149 -1.08 8.24 14.95
CA VAL A 149 -1.66 6.91 15.23
C VAL A 149 -2.87 7.01 16.15
N GLU A 150 -2.82 7.89 17.16
CA GLU A 150 -3.90 8.14 18.11
C GLU A 150 -5.15 8.70 17.42
N THR A 151 -4.95 9.55 16.41
CA THR A 151 -6.04 10.10 15.60
C THR A 151 -6.74 9.01 14.81
N VAL A 152 -5.97 8.10 14.19
CA VAL A 152 -6.52 6.93 13.46
C VAL A 152 -7.25 5.99 14.43
N ILE A 153 -6.68 5.71 15.61
CA ILE A 153 -7.34 4.86 16.62
C ILE A 153 -8.69 5.45 17.01
N ARG A 154 -8.75 6.76 17.25
CA ARG A 154 -10.00 7.47 17.62
C ARG A 154 -11.00 7.42 16.48
N ALA A 155 -10.57 7.70 15.24
CA ALA A 155 -11.43 7.61 14.06
C ALA A 155 -12.00 6.20 13.87
N MET A 156 -11.18 5.16 14.00
CA MET A 156 -11.63 3.77 13.88
C MET A 156 -12.62 3.35 15.00
N ARG A 157 -12.43 3.83 16.23
CA ARG A 157 -13.40 3.61 17.31
C ARG A 157 -14.76 4.25 16.98
N GLN A 158 -14.76 5.50 16.52
CA GLN A 158 -15.97 6.19 16.10
C GLN A 158 -16.70 5.44 14.95
N LEU A 159 -15.94 4.91 13.98
CA LEU A 159 -16.51 4.09 12.89
C LEU A 159 -17.12 2.78 13.42
N ASN A 160 -16.47 2.13 14.39
CA ASN A 160 -16.98 0.94 15.05
C ASN A 160 -18.28 1.24 15.83
N ASP A 161 -18.32 2.33 16.59
CA ASP A 161 -19.49 2.74 17.37
C ASP A 161 -20.70 3.08 16.47
N GLN A 162 -20.43 3.48 15.23
CA GLN A 162 -21.43 3.73 14.19
C GLN A 162 -21.81 2.48 13.38
N GLY A 163 -21.19 1.33 13.65
CA GLY A 163 -21.43 0.08 12.92
C GLY A 163 -20.86 0.05 11.50
N LEU A 164 -20.05 1.05 11.09
CA LEU A 164 -19.45 1.12 9.76
C LEU A 164 -18.23 0.19 9.57
N ILE A 165 -17.61 -0.22 10.65
CA ILE A 165 -16.63 -1.29 10.75
C ILE A 165 -16.86 -2.07 12.03
N ALA A 166 -16.31 -3.28 12.16
CA ALA A 166 -16.29 -4.03 13.40
C ALA A 166 -14.85 -4.17 13.91
N ILE A 167 -14.63 -3.95 15.21
CA ILE A 167 -13.33 -4.18 15.85
C ILE A 167 -13.50 -5.37 16.82
N LEU A 168 -12.86 -6.50 16.50
CA LEU A 168 -12.89 -7.73 17.28
C LEU A 168 -11.45 -8.19 17.52
N ASP A 169 -11.10 -8.52 18.76
CA ASP A 169 -9.77 -9.01 19.13
C ASP A 169 -8.62 -8.17 18.56
N ARG A 170 -8.71 -6.85 18.65
CA ARG A 170 -7.78 -5.84 18.11
C ARG A 170 -7.68 -5.81 16.58
N LYS A 171 -8.39 -6.67 15.85
CA LYS A 171 -8.50 -6.67 14.39
C LYS A 171 -9.71 -5.84 13.96
N ALA A 172 -9.65 -5.24 12.77
CA ALA A 172 -10.76 -4.47 12.22
C ALA A 172 -11.29 -5.17 10.97
N TYR A 173 -12.60 -5.10 10.77
CA TYR A 173 -13.33 -5.77 9.70
C TYR A 173 -14.27 -4.78 8.99
N CYS A 174 -14.42 -4.93 7.70
CA CYS A 174 -15.40 -4.15 6.93
C CYS A 174 -16.83 -4.54 7.28
N GLU A 175 -17.76 -3.58 7.21
CA GLU A 175 -19.20 -3.83 7.36
C GLU A 175 -19.67 -4.92 6.37
N GLY A 176 -20.58 -5.79 6.85
CA GLY A 176 -21.20 -6.86 6.04
C GLY A 176 -20.28 -8.07 5.79
N SER A 177 -19.06 -8.08 6.31
CA SER A 177 -18.28 -9.30 6.32
C SER A 177 -18.87 -10.26 7.38
N LYS A 178 -19.30 -11.43 6.92
CA LYS A 178 -19.62 -12.54 7.82
C LYS A 178 -18.29 -12.93 8.47
N GLY A 179 -18.10 -12.47 9.72
CA GLY A 179 -16.83 -12.67 10.43
C GLY A 179 -16.41 -14.14 10.32
N CYS A 180 -15.22 -14.37 9.76
CA CYS A 180 -14.55 -15.64 10.00
C CYS A 180 -14.41 -15.80 11.50
N VAL A 181 -14.75 -16.97 11.99
CA VAL A 181 -14.39 -17.34 13.35
C VAL A 181 -12.89 -17.08 13.50
N PRO A 182 -12.45 -16.33 14.55
CA PRO A 182 -11.03 -16.07 14.76
C PRO A 182 -10.22 -17.37 14.68
N GLY A 183 -9.25 -17.44 13.76
CA GLY A 183 -8.40 -18.60 13.58
C GLY A 183 -8.73 -19.52 12.39
N THR A 184 -9.82 -19.32 11.65
CA THR A 184 -10.18 -20.18 10.50
C THR A 184 -9.80 -19.60 9.13
N CYS A 185 -9.37 -18.35 9.05
CA CYS A 185 -8.90 -17.75 7.80
C CYS A 185 -7.50 -18.30 7.46
N LYS A 186 -7.41 -19.17 6.46
CA LYS A 186 -6.16 -19.85 6.03
C LYS A 186 -5.11 -18.90 5.42
N THR A 187 -5.44 -17.62 5.23
CA THR A 187 -4.59 -16.64 4.55
C THR A 187 -3.67 -15.84 5.49
N HIS A 188 -3.69 -16.08 6.80
CA HIS A 188 -2.94 -15.27 7.78
C HIS A 188 -2.26 -16.13 8.85
N GLY A 189 -1.70 -17.27 8.43
CA GLY A 189 -0.74 -18.07 9.21
C GLY A 189 0.68 -17.68 8.89
#